data_aecadf3e4d632ea9dd2cc06f8c10d94b
#
_entry.id   aecadf3e4d632ea9dd2cc06f8c10d94b
#
_cell.length_a   1.000
_cell.length_b   1.000
_cell.length_c   1.000
_cell.angle_alpha   90.00
_cell.angle_beta   90.00
_cell.angle_gamma   90.00
#
_symmetry.space_group_name_H-M   'P 1'
#
loop_
_entity.id
_entity.type
_entity.pdbx_description
1 polymer ?
#
loop_
_entity_poly.entity_id
_entity_poly.type
_entity_poly.pdbx_seq_one_letter_code
_entity_poly.pdbx_strand_id
1 'polypeptide(L)'
;MKPQFSITSNGSDITSQIADRLLSLTVRDEAGTKSDTCSVVLSDKGQNLQLPNDGTELEVKLGYETLVSLGKYKTDEVRFAFPPATITIRAKAMPDTFKTQKTRSWDDKIIADIVSEIAAEHNLNHRIASEFATIEIEHMDQTEESDAHFLTRLAKEHGAISKPAGGTLLFIPTGEGKTASGKALSVIEINVDEATAYSCTQKQRGKYEKIIAKYNDKETGTEKTVEHMLNSTSEDSAVKRIKTIFPTEAEALEAAKAEGIELQAGQIDVNVTIVGRPDIFAESPVKLIGFRSDPMDTNWTIRSVTHQFNSGGYTTKIACDNSD
;
A
#
# COMPACT_ATOMS: atom_id res chain seq x y z
N MET A 1 18.92 -1.61 23.48
CA MET A 1 18.07 -2.84 23.42
C MET A 1 18.49 -3.68 22.24
N LYS A 2 18.46 -5.02 22.34
CA LYS A 2 18.77 -5.91 21.22
C LYS A 2 17.48 -6.21 20.45
N PRO A 3 17.42 -5.97 19.14
CA PRO A 3 16.24 -6.29 18.34
C PRO A 3 16.05 -7.83 18.25
N GLN A 4 14.79 -8.24 18.15
CA GLN A 4 14.37 -9.64 18.09
C GLN A 4 13.38 -9.81 16.93
N PHE A 5 13.29 -11.03 16.42
CA PHE A 5 12.32 -11.43 15.42
C PHE A 5 11.64 -12.74 15.81
N SER A 6 10.49 -13.00 15.24
CA SER A 6 9.84 -14.31 15.26
C SER A 6 9.23 -14.58 13.90
N ILE A 7 9.38 -15.80 13.42
CA ILE A 7 8.75 -16.31 12.20
C ILE A 7 8.04 -17.61 12.53
N THR A 8 6.75 -17.66 12.22
CA THR A 8 5.99 -18.92 12.23
C THR A 8 5.73 -19.38 10.79
N SER A 9 5.72 -20.70 10.60
CA SER A 9 5.39 -21.35 9.32
C SER A 9 4.17 -22.23 9.54
N ASN A 10 3.06 -21.95 8.85
CA ASN A 10 1.77 -22.63 9.03
C ASN A 10 1.39 -22.75 10.54
N GLY A 11 1.59 -21.66 11.30
CA GLY A 11 1.30 -21.59 12.74
C GLY A 11 2.35 -22.19 13.67
N SER A 12 3.38 -22.88 13.14
CA SER A 12 4.48 -23.45 13.94
C SER A 12 5.65 -22.46 14.02
N ASP A 13 6.16 -22.19 15.22
CA ASP A 13 7.34 -21.32 15.39
C ASP A 13 8.61 -22.00 14.88
N ILE A 14 9.25 -21.40 13.89
CA ILE A 14 10.51 -21.85 13.30
C ILE A 14 11.69 -20.95 13.65
N THR A 15 11.50 -19.95 14.51
CA THR A 15 12.48 -18.91 14.82
C THR A 15 13.82 -19.48 15.25
N SER A 16 13.82 -20.41 16.20
CA SER A 16 15.05 -21.03 16.72
C SER A 16 15.78 -21.88 15.68
N GLN A 17 15.06 -22.45 14.71
CA GLN A 17 15.63 -23.31 13.68
C GLN A 17 16.38 -22.50 12.62
N ILE A 18 15.99 -21.23 12.41
CA ILE A 18 16.55 -20.36 11.38
C ILE A 18 17.43 -19.24 11.94
N ALA A 19 17.43 -19.01 13.26
CA ALA A 19 18.09 -17.86 13.89
C ALA A 19 19.59 -17.76 13.52
N ASP A 20 20.34 -18.87 13.58
CA ASP A 20 21.76 -18.90 13.27
C ASP A 20 22.08 -18.80 11.77
N ARG A 21 21.06 -18.93 10.93
CA ARG A 21 21.17 -18.89 9.46
C ARG A 21 20.62 -17.61 8.86
N LEU A 22 19.88 -16.82 9.63
CA LEU A 22 19.23 -15.59 9.12
C LEU A 22 20.29 -14.56 8.75
N LEU A 23 20.31 -14.19 7.48
CA LEU A 23 21.15 -13.12 6.94
C LEU A 23 20.38 -11.80 6.90
N SER A 24 19.13 -11.84 6.45
CA SER A 24 18.24 -10.69 6.51
C SER A 24 16.77 -11.10 6.48
N LEU A 25 15.96 -10.31 7.15
CA LEU A 25 14.51 -10.35 7.11
C LEU A 25 14.02 -8.96 6.73
N THR A 26 13.28 -8.86 5.64
CA THR A 26 12.72 -7.61 5.15
C THR A 26 11.22 -7.75 5.00
N VAL A 27 10.48 -6.83 5.61
CA VAL A 27 9.03 -6.69 5.44
C VAL A 27 8.75 -5.34 4.84
N ARG A 28 7.97 -5.30 3.79
CA ARG A 28 7.56 -4.07 3.13
C ARG A 28 6.05 -3.96 3.11
N ASP A 29 5.56 -2.93 3.77
CA ASP A 29 4.16 -2.50 3.79
C ASP A 29 4.01 -1.33 2.80
N GLU A 30 3.08 -1.47 1.88
CA GLU A 30 2.84 -0.52 0.79
C GLU A 30 1.46 0.15 0.98
N ALA A 31 1.39 1.44 0.71
CA ALA A 31 0.11 2.13 0.60
C ALA A 31 -0.64 1.75 -0.69
N GLY A 32 -1.94 1.97 -0.70
CA GLY A 32 -2.79 1.75 -1.87
C GLY A 32 -3.03 0.27 -2.14
N THR A 33 -3.03 -0.08 -3.41
CA THR A 33 -3.43 -1.42 -3.90
C THR A 33 -2.28 -2.40 -4.06
N LYS A 34 -1.05 -1.97 -3.77
CA LYS A 34 0.12 -2.84 -3.86
C LYS A 34 0.12 -3.84 -2.71
N SER A 35 0.49 -5.08 -3.01
CA SER A 35 0.61 -6.12 -2.00
C SER A 35 1.82 -5.92 -1.11
N ASP A 36 1.62 -6.08 0.18
CA ASP A 36 2.71 -6.17 1.13
C ASP A 36 3.57 -7.41 0.87
N THR A 37 4.86 -7.30 1.12
CA THR A 37 5.82 -8.37 0.82
C THR A 37 6.73 -8.67 2.00
N CYS A 38 7.15 -9.93 2.08
CA CYS A 38 8.16 -10.39 3.02
C CYS A 38 9.28 -11.10 2.26
N SER A 39 10.53 -10.88 2.67
CA SER A 39 11.71 -11.58 2.15
C SER A 39 12.58 -12.06 3.29
N VAL A 40 12.84 -13.35 3.33
CA VAL A 40 13.72 -14.01 4.31
C VAL A 40 14.93 -14.54 3.56
N VAL A 41 16.13 -14.08 3.90
CA VAL A 41 17.38 -14.57 3.33
C VAL A 41 18.14 -15.39 4.36
N LEU A 42 18.40 -16.63 4.04
CA LEU A 42 19.08 -17.60 4.91
C LEU A 42 20.40 -18.05 4.30
N SER A 43 21.39 -18.29 5.15
CA SER A 43 22.60 -19.01 4.78
C SER A 43 22.30 -20.49 4.57
N ASP A 44 22.60 -21.01 3.38
CA ASP A 44 22.47 -22.44 3.06
C ASP A 44 23.82 -23.12 3.01
N LYS A 45 24.69 -22.78 3.96
CA LYS A 45 25.99 -23.46 4.11
C LYS A 45 25.75 -24.93 4.41
N GLY A 46 26.21 -25.78 3.51
CA GLY A 46 25.97 -27.23 3.57
C GLY A 46 24.80 -27.70 2.67
N GLN A 47 24.03 -26.82 2.09
CA GLN A 47 22.95 -27.09 1.09
C GLN A 47 21.95 -28.15 1.59
N ASN A 48 21.53 -28.02 2.85
CA ASN A 48 20.69 -29.00 3.54
C ASN A 48 19.45 -28.40 4.23
N LEU A 49 19.11 -27.15 3.94
CA LEU A 49 17.89 -26.56 4.45
C LEU A 49 16.67 -27.17 3.76
N GLN A 50 15.70 -27.59 4.56
CA GLN A 50 14.39 -27.96 4.04
C GLN A 50 13.65 -26.72 3.57
N LEU A 51 13.14 -26.77 2.35
CA LEU A 51 12.43 -25.66 1.74
C LEU A 51 10.98 -25.61 2.18
N PRO A 52 10.37 -24.41 2.27
CA PRO A 52 8.93 -24.32 2.42
C PRO A 52 8.25 -24.82 1.14
N ASN A 53 7.08 -25.45 1.30
CA ASN A 53 6.22 -25.74 0.19
C ASN A 53 5.63 -24.44 -0.38
N ASP A 54 5.21 -24.47 -1.64
CA ASP A 54 4.47 -23.39 -2.25
C ASP A 54 3.20 -23.05 -1.45
N GLY A 55 2.90 -21.75 -1.31
CA GLY A 55 1.77 -21.27 -0.54
C GLY A 55 1.88 -21.43 0.99
N THR A 56 3.05 -21.81 1.53
CA THR A 56 3.28 -21.85 2.98
C THR A 56 3.02 -20.48 3.61
N GLU A 57 2.18 -20.42 4.65
CA GLU A 57 1.90 -19.19 5.37
C GLU A 57 3.06 -18.87 6.32
N LEU A 58 3.60 -17.67 6.21
CA LEU A 58 4.59 -17.11 7.14
C LEU A 58 3.96 -15.94 7.90
N GLU A 59 3.98 -15.97 9.24
CA GLU A 59 3.72 -14.80 10.07
C GLU A 59 5.04 -14.24 10.59
N VAL A 60 5.22 -12.94 10.43
CA VAL A 60 6.47 -12.25 10.79
C VAL A 60 6.22 -11.26 11.90
N LYS A 61 7.06 -11.31 12.95
CA LYS A 61 7.04 -10.35 14.05
C LYS A 61 8.44 -9.77 14.25
N LEU A 62 8.51 -8.46 14.47
CA LEU A 62 9.74 -7.74 14.82
C LEU A 62 9.52 -6.86 16.05
N GLY A 63 10.60 -6.58 16.78
CA GLY A 63 10.55 -5.69 17.93
C GLY A 63 11.79 -5.79 18.79
N TYR A 64 11.62 -5.43 20.05
CA TYR A 64 12.66 -5.50 21.09
C TYR A 64 12.20 -6.38 22.26
N GLU A 65 11.64 -5.80 23.31
CA GLU A 65 11.07 -6.56 24.43
C GLU A 65 9.71 -7.17 24.06
N THR A 66 8.92 -6.40 23.29
CA THR A 66 7.64 -6.84 22.73
C THR A 66 7.75 -6.97 21.22
N LEU A 67 7.32 -8.11 20.68
CA LEU A 67 7.26 -8.36 19.25
C LEU A 67 5.90 -7.93 18.71
N VAL A 68 5.92 -7.10 17.68
CA VAL A 68 4.74 -6.63 16.93
C VAL A 68 4.61 -7.45 15.65
N SER A 69 3.41 -7.95 15.37
CA SER A 69 3.13 -8.64 14.10
C SER A 69 3.15 -7.65 12.96
N LEU A 70 3.98 -7.93 11.95
CA LEU A 70 4.07 -7.16 10.70
C LEU A 70 3.23 -7.77 9.58
N GLY A 71 2.53 -8.86 9.85
CA GLY A 71 1.57 -9.45 8.92
C GLY A 71 1.80 -10.94 8.63
N LYS A 72 0.91 -11.45 7.79
CA LYS A 72 0.92 -12.83 7.28
C LYS A 72 1.12 -12.81 5.77
N TYR A 73 1.96 -13.72 5.30
CA TYR A 73 2.41 -13.77 3.91
C TYR A 73 2.37 -15.21 3.42
N LYS A 74 2.03 -15.44 2.16
CA LYS A 74 2.17 -16.74 1.51
C LYS A 74 3.42 -16.77 0.65
N THR A 75 4.20 -17.84 0.76
CA THR A 75 5.41 -18.05 -0.05
C THR A 75 5.05 -18.07 -1.53
N ASP A 76 5.80 -17.30 -2.33
CA ASP A 76 5.56 -17.06 -3.75
C ASP A 76 6.78 -17.48 -4.59
N GLU A 77 8.00 -17.31 -4.04
CA GLU A 77 9.24 -17.59 -4.75
C GLU A 77 10.31 -18.08 -3.78
N VAL A 78 11.03 -19.13 -4.16
CA VAL A 78 12.25 -19.56 -3.47
C VAL A 78 13.42 -19.50 -4.47
N ARG A 79 14.43 -18.70 -4.12
CA ARG A 79 15.63 -18.50 -4.95
C ARG A 79 16.87 -19.07 -4.25
N PHE A 80 17.66 -19.81 -4.98
CA PHE A 80 19.00 -20.26 -4.59
C PHE A 80 20.08 -19.42 -5.24
N ALA A 81 21.13 -19.10 -4.50
CA ALA A 81 22.28 -18.40 -5.05
C ALA A 81 23.60 -18.98 -4.50
N PHE A 82 24.65 -18.90 -5.30
CA PHE A 82 26.02 -19.31 -4.98
C PHE A 82 27.01 -18.57 -5.90
N PRO A 83 28.20 -18.18 -5.40
CA PRO A 83 28.63 -18.00 -4.02
C PRO A 83 28.18 -16.66 -3.41
N PRO A 84 27.91 -16.55 -2.12
CA PRO A 84 27.79 -17.60 -1.11
C PRO A 84 26.50 -18.40 -1.25
N ALA A 85 26.45 -19.61 -0.65
CA ALA A 85 25.25 -20.42 -0.66
C ALA A 85 24.18 -19.75 0.20
N THR A 86 23.10 -19.30 -0.44
CA THR A 86 21.97 -18.63 0.20
C THR A 86 20.64 -19.09 -0.38
N ILE A 87 19.62 -19.06 0.47
CA ILE A 87 18.21 -19.22 0.07
C ILE A 87 17.50 -17.92 0.37
N THR A 88 16.79 -17.39 -0.63
CA THR A 88 15.87 -16.27 -0.46
C THR A 88 14.45 -16.78 -0.64
N ILE A 89 13.64 -16.63 0.41
CA ILE A 89 12.21 -16.94 0.40
C ILE A 89 11.47 -15.62 0.28
N ARG A 90 10.66 -15.46 -0.78
CA ARG A 90 9.78 -14.30 -0.95
C ARG A 90 8.35 -14.73 -0.73
N ALA A 91 7.59 -13.88 -0.04
CA ALA A 91 6.20 -14.12 0.28
C ALA A 91 5.40 -12.83 0.12
N LYS A 92 4.11 -12.96 -0.21
CA LYS A 92 3.17 -11.84 -0.45
C LYS A 92 1.95 -11.98 0.43
N ALA A 93 1.39 -10.84 0.84
CA ALA A 93 0.13 -10.81 1.59
C ALA A 93 -1.08 -11.16 0.70
N MET A 94 -1.01 -10.80 -0.60
CA MET A 94 -2.09 -11.05 -1.56
C MET A 94 -2.05 -12.52 -2.03
N PRO A 95 -3.14 -13.29 -1.87
CA PRO A 95 -3.24 -14.63 -2.45
C PRO A 95 -3.18 -14.59 -3.99
N ASP A 96 -2.53 -15.58 -4.61
CA ASP A 96 -2.47 -15.64 -6.09
C ASP A 96 -3.85 -15.82 -6.75
N THR A 97 -4.80 -16.42 -6.03
CA THR A 97 -6.20 -16.55 -6.47
C THR A 97 -6.86 -15.20 -6.77
N PHE A 98 -6.41 -14.10 -6.13
CA PHE A 98 -6.87 -12.73 -6.44
C PHE A 98 -6.58 -12.29 -7.87
N LYS A 99 -5.61 -12.91 -8.54
CA LYS A 99 -5.22 -12.59 -9.92
C LYS A 99 -6.00 -13.40 -10.97
N THR A 100 -6.80 -14.39 -10.53
CA THR A 100 -7.62 -15.19 -11.43
C THR A 100 -8.73 -14.33 -12.01
N GLN A 101 -8.79 -14.28 -13.34
CA GLN A 101 -9.83 -13.52 -14.04
C GLN A 101 -11.18 -14.24 -13.91
N LYS A 102 -12.23 -13.45 -13.70
CA LYS A 102 -13.62 -13.88 -13.57
C LYS A 102 -14.51 -13.03 -14.47
N THR A 103 -15.65 -13.59 -14.85
CA THR A 103 -16.73 -12.86 -15.51
C THR A 103 -17.99 -13.04 -14.70
N ARG A 104 -18.48 -11.94 -14.11
CA ARG A 104 -19.71 -11.87 -13.32
C ARG A 104 -20.23 -10.43 -13.28
N SER A 105 -21.50 -10.27 -12.96
CA SER A 105 -22.12 -8.97 -12.74
C SER A 105 -22.51 -8.81 -11.27
N TRP A 106 -22.41 -7.61 -10.79
CA TRP A 106 -22.82 -7.19 -9.46
C TRP A 106 -24.03 -6.28 -9.63
N ASP A 107 -25.23 -6.80 -9.32
CA ASP A 107 -26.49 -6.11 -9.53
C ASP A 107 -27.15 -5.84 -8.16
N ASP A 108 -27.62 -4.62 -7.95
CA ASP A 108 -28.33 -4.19 -6.73
C ASP A 108 -27.61 -4.59 -5.42
N LYS A 109 -26.29 -4.42 -5.39
CA LYS A 109 -25.42 -4.75 -4.24
C LYS A 109 -24.90 -3.49 -3.57
N ILE A 110 -24.68 -3.54 -2.25
CA ILE A 110 -23.86 -2.55 -1.57
C ILE A 110 -22.40 -2.94 -1.60
N ILE A 111 -21.48 -1.95 -1.47
CA ILE A 111 -20.03 -2.20 -1.47
C ILE A 111 -19.65 -3.21 -0.39
N ALA A 112 -20.31 -3.16 0.79
CA ALA A 112 -20.03 -4.11 1.87
C ALA A 112 -20.29 -5.57 1.46
N ASP A 113 -21.34 -5.85 0.71
CA ASP A 113 -21.67 -7.20 0.25
C ASP A 113 -20.63 -7.68 -0.77
N ILE A 114 -20.26 -6.83 -1.72
CA ILE A 114 -19.26 -7.13 -2.75
C ILE A 114 -17.91 -7.48 -2.11
N VAL A 115 -17.43 -6.62 -1.21
CA VAL A 115 -16.13 -6.81 -0.53
C VAL A 115 -16.15 -8.05 0.37
N SER A 116 -17.25 -8.31 1.09
CA SER A 116 -17.37 -9.47 1.96
C SER A 116 -17.41 -10.78 1.19
N GLU A 117 -18.13 -10.82 0.04
CA GLU A 117 -18.22 -11.98 -0.83
C GLU A 117 -16.86 -12.32 -1.43
N ILE A 118 -16.14 -11.32 -1.95
CA ILE A 118 -14.79 -11.52 -2.49
C ILE A 118 -13.82 -11.96 -1.39
N ALA A 119 -13.88 -11.36 -0.20
CA ALA A 119 -13.01 -11.75 0.92
C ALA A 119 -13.25 -13.22 1.31
N ALA A 120 -14.51 -13.66 1.40
CA ALA A 120 -14.87 -15.03 1.73
C ALA A 120 -14.35 -16.03 0.68
N GLU A 121 -14.42 -15.72 -0.61
CA GLU A 121 -13.88 -16.56 -1.69
C GLU A 121 -12.38 -16.82 -1.56
N HIS A 122 -11.64 -15.87 -0.95
CA HIS A 122 -10.19 -15.96 -0.75
C HIS A 122 -9.78 -16.34 0.67
N ASN A 123 -10.73 -16.75 1.53
CA ASN A 123 -10.52 -17.10 2.94
C ASN A 123 -9.88 -15.94 3.75
N LEU A 124 -10.27 -14.69 3.46
CA LEU A 124 -9.89 -13.50 4.18
C LEU A 124 -11.04 -13.01 5.07
N ASN A 125 -10.69 -12.40 6.20
CA ASN A 125 -11.61 -11.52 6.87
C ASN A 125 -11.83 -10.27 6.01
N HIS A 126 -12.87 -9.48 6.28
CA HIS A 126 -13.06 -8.19 5.62
C HIS A 126 -13.18 -7.05 6.63
N ARG A 127 -12.81 -5.87 6.21
CA ARG A 127 -12.96 -4.65 6.98
C ARG A 127 -13.21 -3.47 6.05
N ILE A 128 -14.37 -2.83 6.20
CA ILE A 128 -14.84 -1.77 5.32
C ILE A 128 -15.12 -0.54 6.20
N ALA A 129 -14.63 0.64 5.77
CA ALA A 129 -14.96 1.88 6.44
C ALA A 129 -16.47 2.19 6.31
N SER A 130 -17.06 2.69 7.38
CA SER A 130 -18.52 2.87 7.47
C SER A 130 -19.12 3.76 6.39
N GLU A 131 -18.36 4.72 5.88
CA GLU A 131 -18.76 5.65 4.82
C GLU A 131 -18.96 4.98 3.46
N PHE A 132 -18.31 3.84 3.20
CA PHE A 132 -18.45 3.07 1.96
C PHE A 132 -19.42 1.90 2.07
N ALA A 133 -19.68 1.43 3.31
CA ALA A 133 -20.38 0.18 3.54
C ALA A 133 -21.78 0.11 2.90
N THR A 134 -22.50 1.23 2.90
CA THR A 134 -23.88 1.34 2.44
C THR A 134 -24.04 1.95 1.06
N ILE A 135 -22.96 2.20 0.34
CA ILE A 135 -23.04 2.72 -1.03
C ILE A 135 -23.61 1.64 -1.94
N GLU A 136 -24.70 1.98 -2.61
CA GLU A 136 -25.39 1.10 -3.55
C GLU A 136 -24.74 1.12 -4.92
N ILE A 137 -24.55 -0.06 -5.49
CA ILE A 137 -24.06 -0.30 -6.85
C ILE A 137 -25.25 -0.90 -7.62
N GLU A 138 -25.89 -0.10 -8.46
CA GLU A 138 -27.02 -0.56 -9.28
C GLU A 138 -26.61 -1.67 -10.23
N HIS A 139 -25.48 -1.47 -10.93
CA HIS A 139 -24.90 -2.46 -11.84
C HIS A 139 -23.41 -2.21 -12.05
N MET A 140 -22.60 -3.27 -11.93
CA MET A 140 -21.18 -3.21 -12.24
C MET A 140 -20.69 -4.56 -12.77
N ASP A 141 -20.11 -4.57 -13.96
CA ASP A 141 -19.54 -5.77 -14.55
C ASP A 141 -18.07 -5.97 -14.15
N GLN A 142 -17.76 -7.23 -13.85
CA GLN A 142 -16.41 -7.75 -13.76
C GLN A 142 -16.23 -8.73 -14.94
N THR A 143 -15.73 -8.24 -16.09
CA THR A 143 -15.60 -9.03 -17.32
C THR A 143 -14.14 -9.34 -17.61
N GLU A 144 -13.76 -10.62 -17.60
CA GLU A 144 -12.38 -11.09 -17.73
C GLU A 144 -11.40 -10.30 -16.81
N GLU A 145 -11.90 -9.89 -15.67
CA GLU A 145 -11.21 -9.04 -14.71
C GLU A 145 -10.93 -9.83 -13.42
N SER A 146 -9.71 -9.71 -12.87
CA SER A 146 -9.37 -10.33 -11.59
C SER A 146 -10.02 -9.59 -10.42
N ASP A 147 -10.25 -10.27 -9.30
CA ASP A 147 -10.80 -9.64 -8.10
C ASP A 147 -9.93 -8.49 -7.59
N ALA A 148 -8.60 -8.63 -7.68
CA ALA A 148 -7.67 -7.56 -7.33
C ALA A 148 -7.88 -6.31 -8.18
N HIS A 149 -8.04 -6.48 -9.50
CA HIS A 149 -8.23 -5.36 -10.42
C HIS A 149 -9.62 -4.74 -10.25
N PHE A 150 -10.65 -5.57 -10.14
CA PHE A 150 -12.03 -5.13 -9.89
C PHE A 150 -12.14 -4.29 -8.60
N LEU A 151 -11.61 -4.81 -7.48
CA LEU A 151 -11.62 -4.07 -6.21
C LEU A 151 -10.82 -2.78 -6.26
N THR A 152 -9.71 -2.76 -7.01
CA THR A 152 -8.92 -1.55 -7.24
C THR A 152 -9.72 -0.50 -7.99
N ARG A 153 -10.46 -0.91 -9.04
CA ARG A 153 -11.31 -0.03 -9.82
C ARG A 153 -12.48 0.51 -8.99
N LEU A 154 -13.20 -0.39 -8.29
CA LEU A 154 -14.29 -0.02 -7.40
C LEU A 154 -13.81 0.96 -6.30
N ALA A 155 -12.67 0.68 -5.68
CA ALA A 155 -12.10 1.56 -4.66
C ALA A 155 -11.73 2.93 -5.24
N LYS A 156 -11.09 2.98 -6.42
CA LYS A 156 -10.70 4.22 -7.07
C LYS A 156 -11.90 5.10 -7.44
N GLU A 157 -13.01 4.52 -7.88
CA GLU A 157 -14.25 5.24 -8.20
C GLU A 157 -14.84 5.95 -6.97
N HIS A 158 -14.60 5.42 -5.77
CA HIS A 158 -15.13 5.97 -4.51
C HIS A 158 -14.06 6.66 -3.65
N GLY A 159 -12.86 6.95 -4.15
CA GLY A 159 -11.80 7.58 -3.36
C GLY A 159 -11.26 6.68 -2.23
N ALA A 160 -11.42 5.37 -2.39
CA ALA A 160 -10.95 4.36 -1.44
C ALA A 160 -9.72 3.62 -1.95
N ILE A 161 -9.12 2.83 -1.07
CA ILE A 161 -8.16 1.78 -1.40
C ILE A 161 -8.70 0.43 -0.95
N SER A 162 -8.36 -0.61 -1.72
CA SER A 162 -8.65 -1.97 -1.35
C SER A 162 -7.39 -2.81 -1.44
N LYS A 163 -6.99 -3.43 -0.32
CA LYS A 163 -5.83 -4.34 -0.27
C LYS A 163 -5.98 -5.44 0.77
N PRO A 164 -5.43 -6.63 0.53
CA PRO A 164 -5.24 -7.64 1.57
C PRO A 164 -4.07 -7.23 2.47
N ALA A 165 -4.29 -7.22 3.78
CA ALA A 165 -3.27 -6.98 4.79
C ALA A 165 -3.54 -7.84 6.03
N GLY A 166 -2.54 -8.54 6.55
CA GLY A 166 -2.65 -9.34 7.78
C GLY A 166 -3.76 -10.40 7.78
N GLY A 167 -4.13 -10.95 6.62
CA GLY A 167 -5.24 -11.92 6.49
C GLY A 167 -6.64 -11.27 6.43
N THR A 168 -6.71 -9.97 6.23
CA THR A 168 -7.95 -9.19 6.13
C THR A 168 -7.95 -8.40 4.83
N LEU A 169 -9.05 -8.43 4.09
CA LEU A 169 -9.30 -7.53 2.95
C LEU A 169 -9.82 -6.20 3.49
N LEU A 170 -9.04 -5.15 3.27
CA LEU A 170 -9.38 -3.78 3.69
C LEU A 170 -10.06 -3.04 2.54
N PHE A 171 -11.05 -2.20 2.87
CA PHE A 171 -11.64 -1.21 1.98
C PHE A 171 -11.82 0.10 2.78
N ILE A 172 -10.90 1.04 2.61
CA ILE A 172 -10.72 2.22 3.48
C ILE A 172 -10.47 3.48 2.65
N PRO A 173 -10.70 4.69 3.20
CA PRO A 173 -10.43 5.95 2.48
C PRO A 173 -8.95 6.09 2.10
N THR A 174 -8.69 6.74 0.98
CA THR A 174 -7.34 7.08 0.55
C THR A 174 -6.80 8.28 1.33
N GLY A 175 -5.62 8.14 1.96
CA GLY A 175 -4.86 9.28 2.50
C GLY A 175 -5.47 10.01 3.71
N GLU A 176 -6.62 9.59 4.22
CA GLU A 176 -7.28 10.27 5.35
C GLU A 176 -6.70 9.94 6.74
N GLY A 177 -5.66 9.11 6.83
CA GLY A 177 -5.06 8.74 8.12
C GLY A 177 -6.07 8.17 9.11
N LYS A 178 -7.06 7.42 8.64
CA LYS A 178 -8.09 6.77 9.46
C LYS A 178 -7.95 5.25 9.44
N THR A 179 -8.28 4.62 10.55
CA THR A 179 -8.45 3.16 10.60
C THR A 179 -9.72 2.77 9.84
N ALA A 180 -9.84 1.49 9.45
CA ALA A 180 -11.08 0.97 8.86
C ALA A 180 -12.32 1.08 9.79
N SER A 181 -12.15 1.42 11.07
CA SER A 181 -13.26 1.75 12.01
C SER A 181 -13.57 3.26 12.04
N GLY A 182 -12.97 4.07 11.15
CA GLY A 182 -13.18 5.53 11.10
C GLY A 182 -12.43 6.33 12.17
N LYS A 183 -11.65 5.66 13.05
CA LYS A 183 -10.85 6.35 14.06
C LYS A 183 -9.61 6.96 13.41
N ALA A 184 -9.36 8.25 13.65
CA ALA A 184 -8.11 8.87 13.18
C ALA A 184 -6.89 8.09 13.67
N LEU A 185 -5.97 7.80 12.76
CA LEU A 185 -4.64 7.29 13.10
C LEU A 185 -3.89 8.40 13.85
N SER A 186 -3.17 8.00 14.89
CA SER A 186 -2.30 8.96 15.59
C SER A 186 -1.20 9.42 14.63
N VAL A 187 -0.95 10.73 14.57
CA VAL A 187 0.16 11.28 13.81
C VAL A 187 1.46 10.72 14.39
N ILE A 188 2.27 10.11 13.55
CA ILE A 188 3.59 9.61 13.92
C ILE A 188 4.57 10.78 13.89
N GLU A 189 5.18 11.10 15.01
CA GLU A 189 6.25 12.10 15.06
C GLU A 189 7.60 11.42 14.90
N ILE A 190 8.42 11.98 14.02
CA ILE A 190 9.81 11.56 13.77
C ILE A 190 10.71 12.77 13.89
N ASN A 191 11.60 12.75 14.87
CA ASN A 191 12.62 13.79 15.05
C ASN A 191 13.84 13.48 14.17
N VAL A 192 14.49 14.54 13.69
CA VAL A 192 15.71 14.39 12.87
C VAL A 192 16.81 13.60 13.59
N ASP A 193 16.90 13.71 14.91
CA ASP A 193 17.89 13.00 15.75
C ASP A 193 17.66 11.49 15.78
N GLU A 194 16.45 11.01 15.45
CA GLU A 194 16.12 9.58 15.29
C GLU A 194 16.55 9.04 13.91
N ALA A 195 16.77 9.96 12.94
CA ALA A 195 17.09 9.57 11.58
C ALA A 195 18.56 9.17 11.44
N THR A 196 18.80 7.97 10.95
CA THR A 196 20.14 7.51 10.55
C THR A 196 20.51 7.98 9.15
N ALA A 197 19.51 8.21 8.30
CA ALA A 197 19.64 8.82 6.98
C ALA A 197 18.30 9.40 6.53
N TYR A 198 18.34 10.47 5.74
CA TYR A 198 17.15 10.96 5.05
C TYR A 198 17.51 11.57 3.70
N SER A 199 16.54 11.61 2.80
CA SER A 199 16.63 12.31 1.52
C SER A 199 15.27 12.89 1.16
N CYS A 200 15.31 14.08 0.56
CA CYS A 200 14.14 14.73 -0.02
C CYS A 200 14.46 15.08 -1.48
N THR A 201 13.63 14.64 -2.38
CA THR A 201 13.79 14.92 -3.82
C THR A 201 12.56 15.67 -4.30
N GLN A 202 12.77 16.92 -4.73
CA GLN A 202 11.72 17.73 -5.35
C GLN A 202 11.86 17.66 -6.87
N LYS A 203 10.85 17.15 -7.56
CA LYS A 203 10.82 17.08 -9.01
C LYS A 203 10.41 18.42 -9.57
N GLN A 204 11.24 19.00 -10.45
CA GLN A 204 10.99 20.29 -11.10
C GLN A 204 10.25 20.16 -12.43
N ARG A 205 10.11 18.93 -12.97
CA ARG A 205 9.46 18.65 -14.26
C ARG A 205 8.14 17.93 -14.05
N GLY A 206 7.23 18.06 -15.05
CA GLY A 206 5.93 17.38 -15.02
C GLY A 206 4.84 18.12 -14.25
N LYS A 207 5.01 19.42 -14.04
CA LYS A 207 3.95 20.25 -13.46
C LYS A 207 2.83 20.44 -14.49
N TYR A 208 1.61 20.23 -14.04
CA TYR A 208 0.41 20.49 -14.82
C TYR A 208 -0.29 21.73 -14.26
N GLU A 209 -0.82 22.58 -15.16
CA GLU A 209 -1.63 23.74 -14.78
C GLU A 209 -3.04 23.31 -14.40
N LYS A 210 -3.59 22.39 -15.19
CA LYS A 210 -4.96 21.91 -15.01
C LYS A 210 -5.15 20.49 -15.54
N ILE A 211 -6.21 19.87 -15.05
CA ILE A 211 -6.70 18.58 -15.50
C ILE A 211 -8.04 18.80 -16.19
N ILE A 212 -8.23 18.17 -17.35
CA ILE A 212 -9.46 18.21 -18.11
C ILE A 212 -10.04 16.80 -18.15
N ALA A 213 -11.29 16.65 -17.70
CA ALA A 213 -12.07 15.43 -17.84
C ALA A 213 -13.28 15.67 -18.72
N LYS A 214 -13.78 14.64 -19.40
CA LYS A 214 -14.95 14.68 -20.29
C LYS A 214 -16.13 13.97 -19.65
N TYR A 215 -17.34 14.45 -19.92
CA TYR A 215 -18.57 13.77 -19.53
C TYR A 215 -19.65 13.89 -20.63
N ASN A 216 -20.62 12.97 -20.59
CA ASN A 216 -21.79 13.01 -21.45
C ASN A 216 -22.90 13.81 -20.77
N ASP A 217 -23.25 14.95 -21.35
CA ASP A 217 -24.40 15.73 -20.90
C ASP A 217 -25.71 15.05 -21.37
N LYS A 218 -26.48 14.54 -20.42
CA LYS A 218 -27.74 13.83 -20.70
C LYS A 218 -28.83 14.74 -21.29
N GLU A 219 -28.78 16.05 -21.04
CA GLU A 219 -29.79 17.01 -21.54
C GLU A 219 -29.53 17.40 -23.00
N THR A 220 -28.27 17.58 -23.35
CA THR A 220 -27.86 18.02 -24.71
C THR A 220 -27.42 16.88 -25.61
N GLY A 221 -27.16 15.70 -25.06
CA GLY A 221 -26.62 14.54 -25.80
C GLY A 221 -25.21 14.75 -26.36
N THR A 222 -24.45 15.72 -25.82
CA THR A 222 -23.12 16.08 -26.30
C THR A 222 -22.06 15.88 -25.24
N GLU A 223 -20.81 15.61 -25.69
CA GLU A 223 -19.66 15.59 -24.78
C GLU A 223 -19.33 17.00 -24.32
N LYS A 224 -19.21 17.18 -23.02
CA LYS A 224 -18.72 18.41 -22.38
C LYS A 224 -17.45 18.13 -21.57
N THR A 225 -16.75 19.19 -21.17
CA THR A 225 -15.52 19.10 -20.38
C THR A 225 -15.64 19.86 -19.07
N VAL A 226 -15.04 19.33 -18.01
CA VAL A 226 -14.77 20.04 -16.77
C VAL A 226 -13.27 20.23 -16.60
N GLU A 227 -12.87 21.28 -15.91
CA GLU A 227 -11.50 21.62 -15.64
C GLU A 227 -11.27 21.72 -14.13
N HIS A 228 -10.19 21.10 -13.66
CA HIS A 228 -9.69 21.25 -12.29
C HIS A 228 -8.33 21.93 -12.36
N MET A 229 -8.23 23.13 -11.76
CA MET A 229 -6.99 23.91 -11.71
C MET A 229 -6.07 23.36 -10.64
N LEU A 230 -4.79 23.24 -10.95
CA LEU A 230 -3.73 22.87 -10.02
C LEU A 230 -2.90 24.11 -9.66
N ASN A 231 -2.37 24.16 -8.44
CA ASN A 231 -1.54 25.27 -7.96
C ASN A 231 -0.13 25.21 -8.59
N SER A 232 -0.04 25.35 -9.91
CA SER A 232 1.23 25.41 -10.63
C SER A 232 1.55 26.87 -11.01
N THR A 233 2.72 27.34 -10.60
CA THR A 233 3.22 28.70 -10.89
C THR A 233 4.24 28.75 -12.03
N SER A 234 4.45 27.64 -12.75
CA SER A 234 5.45 27.61 -13.82
C SER A 234 4.85 28.01 -15.17
N GLU A 235 5.54 28.88 -15.92
CA GLU A 235 5.13 29.33 -17.26
C GLU A 235 5.07 28.20 -18.31
N ASP A 236 5.75 27.06 -18.06
CA ASP A 236 5.80 25.88 -18.93
C ASP A 236 4.91 24.72 -18.41
N SER A 237 3.75 25.02 -17.85
CA SER A 237 2.85 24.00 -17.31
C SER A 237 2.05 23.31 -18.40
N ALA A 238 2.03 21.98 -18.37
CA ALA A 238 1.24 21.15 -19.30
C ALA A 238 -0.22 21.02 -18.86
N VAL A 239 -1.10 20.62 -19.77
CA VAL A 239 -2.49 20.26 -19.48
C VAL A 239 -2.64 18.75 -19.50
N LYS A 240 -3.11 18.17 -18.41
CA LYS A 240 -3.45 16.74 -18.34
C LYS A 240 -4.88 16.52 -18.82
N ARG A 241 -5.10 15.51 -19.67
CA ARG A 241 -6.43 15.11 -20.13
C ARG A 241 -6.72 13.68 -19.71
N ILE A 242 -7.82 13.46 -18.99
CA ILE A 242 -8.32 12.13 -18.69
C ILE A 242 -9.00 11.57 -19.93
N LYS A 243 -8.64 10.35 -20.31
CA LYS A 243 -9.16 9.70 -21.54
C LYS A 243 -10.57 9.14 -21.37
N THR A 244 -10.93 8.77 -20.14
CA THR A 244 -12.26 8.24 -19.80
C THR A 244 -13.32 9.32 -19.95
N ILE A 245 -14.48 8.96 -20.49
CA ILE A 245 -15.68 9.81 -20.55
C ILE A 245 -16.59 9.37 -19.43
N PHE A 246 -16.97 10.30 -18.57
CA PHE A 246 -17.79 10.02 -17.39
C PHE A 246 -19.29 10.21 -17.70
N PRO A 247 -20.18 9.51 -16.97
CA PRO A 247 -21.63 9.64 -17.15
C PRO A 247 -22.18 11.01 -16.75
N THR A 248 -21.55 11.68 -15.78
CA THR A 248 -22.00 12.97 -15.22
C THR A 248 -20.85 13.96 -15.02
N GLU A 249 -21.21 15.25 -14.93
CA GLU A 249 -20.28 16.33 -14.62
C GLU A 249 -19.61 16.15 -13.26
N ALA A 250 -20.39 15.73 -12.24
CA ALA A 250 -19.91 15.52 -10.89
C ALA A 250 -18.82 14.43 -10.84
N GLU A 251 -19.05 13.29 -11.49
CA GLU A 251 -18.07 12.20 -11.57
C GLU A 251 -16.79 12.62 -12.33
N ALA A 252 -16.93 13.37 -13.43
CA ALA A 252 -15.79 13.89 -14.17
C ALA A 252 -14.96 14.86 -13.32
N LEU A 253 -15.61 15.71 -12.52
CA LEU A 253 -14.94 16.66 -11.65
C LEU A 253 -14.20 15.93 -10.49
N GLU A 254 -14.84 14.95 -9.87
CA GLU A 254 -14.21 14.15 -8.80
C GLU A 254 -13.02 13.35 -9.35
N ALA A 255 -13.12 12.77 -10.53
CA ALA A 255 -12.00 12.10 -11.19
C ALA A 255 -10.85 13.07 -11.51
N ALA A 256 -11.15 14.31 -11.94
CA ALA A 256 -10.14 15.32 -12.18
C ALA A 256 -9.45 15.77 -10.87
N LYS A 257 -10.17 15.90 -9.77
CA LYS A 257 -9.59 16.19 -8.44
C LYS A 257 -8.70 15.05 -7.95
N ALA A 258 -9.17 13.80 -8.05
CA ALA A 258 -8.41 12.62 -7.64
C ALA A 258 -7.07 12.50 -8.42
N GLU A 259 -7.10 12.69 -9.74
CA GLU A 259 -5.89 12.74 -10.58
C GLU A 259 -4.96 13.89 -10.16
N GLY A 260 -5.53 15.04 -9.75
CA GLY A 260 -4.77 16.18 -9.24
C GLY A 260 -3.98 15.86 -7.98
N ILE A 261 -4.63 15.23 -7.02
CA ILE A 261 -4.00 14.77 -5.77
C ILE A 261 -2.86 13.78 -6.09
N GLU A 262 -3.09 12.80 -6.97
CA GLU A 262 -2.07 11.82 -7.36
C GLU A 262 -0.85 12.48 -8.04
N LEU A 263 -1.07 13.49 -8.89
CA LEU A 263 0.00 14.22 -9.55
C LEU A 263 0.80 15.11 -8.58
N GLN A 264 0.15 15.71 -7.61
CA GLN A 264 0.79 16.55 -6.59
C GLN A 264 1.60 15.70 -5.61
N ALA A 265 1.04 14.59 -5.12
CA ALA A 265 1.72 13.64 -4.25
C ALA A 265 3.05 13.12 -4.82
N GLY A 266 3.15 12.97 -6.15
CA GLY A 266 4.36 12.52 -6.83
C GLY A 266 5.45 13.57 -7.05
N GLN A 267 5.25 14.84 -6.67
CA GLN A 267 6.22 15.92 -6.92
C GLN A 267 7.37 15.95 -5.90
N ILE A 268 7.11 15.58 -4.66
CA ILE A 268 8.11 15.53 -3.60
C ILE A 268 8.20 14.11 -3.08
N ASP A 269 9.40 13.55 -3.04
CA ASP A 269 9.69 12.20 -2.57
C ASP A 269 10.61 12.28 -1.37
N VAL A 270 10.09 11.98 -0.18
CA VAL A 270 10.82 11.99 1.08
C VAL A 270 11.06 10.57 1.55
N ASN A 271 12.31 10.27 1.86
CA ASN A 271 12.71 8.99 2.45
C ASN A 271 13.44 9.26 3.76
N VAL A 272 13.03 8.59 4.83
CA VAL A 272 13.67 8.65 6.15
C VAL A 272 13.97 7.23 6.61
N THR A 273 15.19 7.01 7.12
CA THR A 273 15.59 5.76 7.76
C THR A 273 15.87 6.02 9.23
N ILE A 274 15.24 5.26 10.10
CA ILE A 274 15.37 5.35 11.56
C ILE A 274 15.76 4.02 12.16
N VAL A 275 16.16 4.00 13.42
CA VAL A 275 16.23 2.77 14.22
C VAL A 275 14.88 2.07 14.20
N GLY A 276 14.85 0.75 14.16
CA GLY A 276 13.64 -0.04 13.96
C GLY A 276 12.47 0.35 14.88
N ARG A 277 11.34 0.68 14.29
CA ARG A 277 10.07 1.01 14.96
C ARG A 277 8.97 0.15 14.34
N PRO A 278 8.56 -0.94 14.99
CA PRO A 278 7.58 -1.87 14.42
C PRO A 278 6.13 -1.36 14.49
N ASP A 279 5.90 -0.22 15.12
CA ASP A 279 4.61 0.46 15.24
C ASP A 279 4.27 1.38 14.06
N ILE A 280 5.16 1.49 13.08
CA ILE A 280 4.98 2.35 11.90
C ILE A 280 4.44 1.52 10.73
N PHE A 281 3.35 1.97 10.13
CA PHE A 281 2.67 1.32 9.01
C PHE A 281 2.39 2.32 7.88
N ALA A 282 2.22 1.81 6.67
CA ALA A 282 1.77 2.62 5.53
C ALA A 282 0.39 3.27 5.80
N GLU A 283 0.04 4.29 5.03
CA GLU A 283 -1.17 5.14 5.18
C GLU A 283 -1.22 5.97 6.47
N SER A 284 -0.23 5.84 7.38
CA SER A 284 -0.21 6.64 8.61
C SER A 284 0.23 8.08 8.31
N PRO A 285 -0.42 9.09 8.92
CA PRO A 285 0.04 10.46 8.87
C PRO A 285 1.35 10.58 9.67
N VAL A 286 2.32 11.31 9.14
CA VAL A 286 3.61 11.53 9.80
C VAL A 286 4.01 12.99 9.77
N LYS A 287 4.59 13.46 10.88
CA LYS A 287 5.19 14.78 11.04
C LYS A 287 6.69 14.65 11.22
N LEU A 288 7.44 15.34 10.38
CA LEU A 288 8.90 15.38 10.41
C LEU A 288 9.35 16.62 11.20
N ILE A 289 10.02 16.41 12.34
CA ILE A 289 10.38 17.47 13.27
C ILE A 289 11.89 17.72 13.24
N GLY A 290 12.28 18.98 13.06
CA GLY A 290 13.70 19.38 13.02
C GLY A 290 14.43 19.06 11.73
N PHE A 291 13.73 18.55 10.71
CA PHE A 291 14.25 18.41 9.36
C PHE A 291 14.34 19.79 8.66
N ARG A 292 14.90 19.82 7.44
CA ARG A 292 14.94 21.04 6.64
C ARG A 292 13.53 21.58 6.43
N SER A 293 13.28 22.86 6.76
CA SER A 293 11.95 23.47 6.74
C SER A 293 11.31 23.43 5.35
N ASP A 294 12.06 23.76 4.29
CA ASP A 294 11.55 23.73 2.92
C ASP A 294 12.29 22.67 2.11
N PRO A 295 11.60 21.71 1.45
CA PRO A 295 10.15 21.51 1.34
C PRO A 295 9.55 20.52 2.37
N MET A 296 10.23 20.21 3.49
CA MET A 296 9.85 19.12 4.40
C MET A 296 8.89 19.53 5.52
N ASP A 297 8.61 20.81 5.70
CA ASP A 297 7.68 21.33 6.73
C ASP A 297 6.24 21.36 6.22
N THR A 298 5.71 20.19 5.93
CA THR A 298 4.32 19.95 5.50
C THR A 298 3.79 18.69 6.15
N ASN A 299 2.51 18.38 5.91
CA ASN A 299 1.91 17.12 6.32
C ASN A 299 2.29 16.02 5.34
N TRP A 300 2.67 14.87 5.89
CA TRP A 300 3.08 13.71 5.11
C TRP A 300 2.20 12.52 5.40
N THR A 301 1.93 11.73 4.37
CA THR A 301 1.37 10.38 4.50
C THR A 301 2.41 9.35 4.10
N ILE A 302 2.53 8.29 4.88
CA ILE A 302 3.48 7.21 4.63
C ILE A 302 3.01 6.38 3.43
N ARG A 303 3.75 6.46 2.32
CA ARG A 303 3.51 5.66 1.10
C ARG A 303 4.00 4.22 1.24
N SER A 304 5.12 4.02 1.91
CA SER A 304 5.61 2.67 2.19
C SER A 304 6.54 2.64 3.39
N VAL A 305 6.51 1.52 4.10
CA VAL A 305 7.41 1.22 5.20
C VAL A 305 8.21 -0.03 4.86
N THR A 306 9.52 0.01 5.06
CA THR A 306 10.38 -1.17 4.94
C THR A 306 11.06 -1.42 6.28
N HIS A 307 10.66 -2.49 6.93
CA HIS A 307 11.31 -3.01 8.12
C HIS A 307 12.41 -3.98 7.71
N GLN A 308 13.65 -3.71 8.09
CA GLN A 308 14.79 -4.56 7.77
C GLN A 308 15.55 -4.97 9.02
N PHE A 309 15.64 -6.27 9.23
CA PHE A 309 16.42 -6.90 10.30
C PHE A 309 17.57 -7.70 9.68
N ASN A 310 18.79 -7.47 10.14
CA ASN A 310 20.00 -8.18 9.71
C ASN A 310 21.08 -8.14 10.80
N SER A 311 22.30 -8.56 10.46
CA SER A 311 23.45 -8.51 11.39
C SER A 311 23.80 -7.09 11.86
N GLY A 312 23.43 -6.05 11.15
CA GLY A 312 23.62 -4.64 11.53
C GLY A 312 22.53 -4.11 12.46
N GLY A 313 21.49 -4.90 12.74
CA GLY A 313 20.39 -4.52 13.60
C GLY A 313 19.03 -4.46 12.90
N TYR A 314 18.12 -3.67 13.49
CA TYR A 314 16.78 -3.45 12.97
C TYR A 314 16.62 -1.98 12.58
N THR A 315 16.21 -1.73 11.33
CA THR A 315 15.92 -0.40 10.81
C THR A 315 14.53 -0.33 10.19
N THR A 316 13.93 0.84 10.25
CA THR A 316 12.67 1.15 9.57
C THR A 316 12.93 2.29 8.58
N LYS A 317 12.72 2.01 7.30
CA LYS A 317 12.76 3.00 6.22
C LYS A 317 11.34 3.37 5.82
N ILE A 318 11.07 4.66 5.78
CA ILE A 318 9.77 5.26 5.51
C ILE A 318 9.91 6.07 4.21
N ALA A 319 9.01 5.86 3.28
CA ALA A 319 8.83 6.74 2.12
C ALA A 319 7.51 7.47 2.25
N CYS A 320 7.52 8.79 2.07
CA CYS A 320 6.36 9.65 2.29
C CYS A 320 5.96 10.38 1.01
N ASP A 321 4.65 10.57 0.86
CA ASP A 321 4.05 11.47 -0.11
C ASP A 321 3.48 12.70 0.60
N ASN A 322 3.43 13.84 -0.09
CA ASN A 322 2.79 15.05 0.41
C ASN A 322 1.27 14.80 0.54
N SER A 323 0.70 15.21 1.68
CA SER A 323 -0.74 15.03 2.00
C SER A 323 -1.58 16.27 1.70
N ASP A 324 -0.92 17.40 1.31
CA ASP A 324 -1.59 18.70 1.06
C ASP A 324 -2.00 18.86 -0.41
#